data_50e3f9ac54a0dc5d9d83fa5337064530
#
_entry.id   50e3f9ac54a0dc5d9d83fa5337064530
#
_cell.length_a   1.000
_cell.length_b   1.000
_cell.length_c   1.000
_cell.angle_alpha   90.00
_cell.angle_beta   90.00
_cell.angle_gamma   90.00
#
_symmetry.space_group_name_H-M   'P 1'
#
loop_
_entity.id
_entity.type
_entity.pdbx_description
1 polymer ?
#
loop_
_entity_poly.entity_id
_entity_poly.type
_entity_poly.pdbx_seq_one_letter_code
_entity_poly.pdbx_strand_id
1 'polypeptide(L)'
;MICPVDGFKIGPAQKKWLEKPGWKFITKQWNARLSVQVETQSMAKNKDTGKHDSPLLDQLESGPWPSFVTGLKRLADEDGTPRGSMMTDLVGQLEHSYETRRGYWKGGTVSVFGYGGGIIPRFSEAAEEFPESSEFHTLRVQPPAGMHYNTDVLRQMCDIWEEHGSGLIAFHGQSGDIMFQGCTTDKVQPAFDELNKIGFDLGGAGPALRTSMSCVGHARCEQSCYDEVRAHRSIINAFLDEMHRPALPYKFKFKFSGCANDCVNAIHRADFAVIGTWRDNMKVNQDEVKAYVKEAGRKYTIDNVITRCPTNALSLNDDDTLDVDNKSCVRCMHCINVMTKALSPGDDKGVSVLLGGKRTLK
;
A
#
# COMPACT_ATOMS: atom_id res chain seq x y z
N MET A 1 -23.98 -4.75 -10.76
CA MET A 1 -23.25 -4.38 -9.55
C MET A 1 -22.63 -3.03 -9.83
N ILE A 2 -23.12 -1.99 -9.20
CA ILE A 2 -22.63 -0.61 -9.34
C ILE A 2 -21.54 -0.47 -8.30
N CYS A 3 -20.33 -0.11 -8.73
CA CYS A 3 -19.28 0.33 -7.80
C CYS A 3 -19.78 1.60 -7.12
N PRO A 4 -19.69 1.77 -5.80
CA PRO A 4 -20.24 2.94 -5.10
C PRO A 4 -19.49 4.25 -5.36
N VAL A 5 -18.63 4.30 -6.37
CA VAL A 5 -17.99 5.52 -6.84
C VAL A 5 -18.69 5.94 -8.13
N ASP A 6 -19.30 7.10 -8.09
CA ASP A 6 -20.14 7.68 -9.14
C ASP A 6 -19.61 7.45 -10.57
N GLY A 7 -20.43 6.80 -11.38
CA GLY A 7 -20.34 6.80 -12.83
C GLY A 7 -19.51 5.73 -13.50
N PHE A 8 -18.88 4.78 -12.79
CA PHE A 8 -18.06 3.76 -13.42
C PHE A 8 -18.88 2.51 -13.84
N LYS A 9 -19.23 2.41 -15.12
CA LYS A 9 -19.88 1.21 -15.69
C LYS A 9 -18.79 0.17 -16.01
N ILE A 10 -18.84 -0.96 -15.31
CA ILE A 10 -18.03 -2.14 -15.64
C ILE A 10 -18.52 -2.72 -16.96
N GLY A 11 -17.66 -2.75 -17.99
CA GLY A 11 -17.99 -3.30 -19.30
C GLY A 11 -18.19 -4.83 -19.28
N PRO A 12 -18.82 -5.42 -20.34
CA PRO A 12 -19.11 -6.86 -20.40
C PRO A 12 -17.87 -7.75 -20.24
N ALA A 13 -16.74 -7.36 -20.79
CA ALA A 13 -15.47 -8.08 -20.69
C ALA A 13 -14.91 -8.09 -19.25
N GLN A 14 -15.10 -7.01 -18.50
CA GLN A 14 -14.69 -6.89 -17.10
C GLN A 14 -15.61 -7.68 -16.17
N LYS A 15 -16.93 -7.77 -16.47
CA LYS A 15 -17.87 -8.64 -15.75
C LYS A 15 -17.47 -10.12 -15.85
N LYS A 16 -17.11 -10.57 -17.06
CA LYS A 16 -16.68 -11.95 -17.31
C LYS A 16 -15.37 -12.30 -16.59
N TRP A 17 -14.54 -11.32 -16.31
CA TRP A 17 -13.29 -11.47 -15.57
C TRP A 17 -13.52 -11.61 -14.05
N LEU A 18 -14.49 -10.87 -13.51
CA LEU A 18 -14.91 -10.95 -12.09
C LEU A 18 -15.63 -12.27 -11.74
N GLU A 19 -16.14 -12.98 -12.74
CA GLU A 19 -16.83 -14.27 -12.55
C GLU A 19 -15.89 -15.49 -12.47
N LYS A 20 -14.58 -15.30 -12.70
CA LYS A 20 -13.60 -16.39 -12.58
C LYS A 20 -13.41 -16.81 -11.11
N PRO A 21 -13.10 -18.10 -10.83
CA PRO A 21 -13.10 -18.66 -9.46
C PRO A 21 -12.26 -17.91 -8.43
N GLY A 22 -11.10 -17.39 -8.81
CA GLY A 22 -10.23 -16.62 -7.92
C GLY A 22 -10.81 -15.28 -7.49
N TRP A 23 -11.60 -14.63 -8.34
CA TRP A 23 -12.26 -13.36 -8.02
C TRP A 23 -13.56 -13.53 -7.24
N LYS A 24 -14.24 -14.66 -7.40
CA LYS A 24 -15.41 -14.99 -6.57
C LYS A 24 -15.06 -15.12 -5.09
N PHE A 25 -13.86 -15.58 -4.77
CA PHE A 25 -13.37 -15.64 -3.39
C PHE A 25 -13.16 -14.25 -2.81
N ILE A 26 -12.51 -13.36 -3.57
CA ILE A 26 -12.25 -11.97 -3.16
C ILE A 26 -13.56 -11.20 -3.03
N THR A 27 -14.49 -11.33 -4.00
CA THR A 27 -15.79 -10.65 -3.94
C THR A 27 -16.70 -11.21 -2.84
N LYS A 28 -16.60 -12.50 -2.47
CA LYS A 28 -17.36 -13.07 -1.37
C LYS A 28 -16.87 -12.58 0.00
N GLN A 29 -15.56 -12.46 0.19
CA GLN A 29 -14.99 -11.82 1.38
C GLN A 29 -15.27 -10.32 1.42
N TRP A 30 -15.30 -9.68 0.27
CA TRP A 30 -15.62 -8.25 0.12
C TRP A 30 -17.07 -7.96 0.49
N ASN A 31 -18.03 -8.74 -0.03
CA ASN A 31 -19.44 -8.58 0.32
C ASN A 31 -19.73 -8.89 1.79
N ALA A 32 -19.01 -9.84 2.39
CA ALA A 32 -19.09 -10.11 3.83
C ALA A 32 -18.55 -8.94 4.68
N ARG A 33 -17.54 -8.22 4.18
CA ARG A 33 -16.99 -7.02 4.85
C ARG A 33 -17.87 -5.78 4.66
N LEU A 34 -18.46 -5.60 3.48
CA LEU A 34 -19.44 -4.53 3.25
C LEU A 34 -20.66 -4.69 4.15
N SER A 35 -21.14 -5.92 4.37
CA SER A 35 -22.23 -6.17 5.33
C SER A 35 -21.80 -5.85 6.76
N VAL A 36 -20.58 -6.16 7.15
CA VAL A 36 -20.00 -5.79 8.46
C VAL A 36 -19.85 -4.27 8.59
N GLN A 37 -19.48 -3.55 7.53
CA GLN A 37 -19.40 -2.08 7.55
C GLN A 37 -20.77 -1.40 7.66
N VAL A 38 -21.78 -1.93 6.97
CA VAL A 38 -23.16 -1.41 7.09
C VAL A 38 -23.72 -1.66 8.47
N GLU A 39 -23.45 -2.82 9.06
CA GLU A 39 -23.79 -3.10 10.47
C GLU A 39 -23.00 -2.20 11.44
N THR A 40 -21.75 -1.87 11.13
CA THR A 40 -20.93 -1.00 11.97
C THR A 40 -21.43 0.45 11.97
N GLN A 41 -21.89 0.95 10.84
CA GLN A 41 -22.51 2.28 10.78
C GLN A 41 -23.86 2.35 11.49
N SER A 42 -24.62 1.26 11.51
CA SER A 42 -25.88 1.17 12.28
C SER A 42 -25.62 0.98 13.77
N MET A 43 -24.55 0.29 14.15
CA MET A 43 -24.17 0.07 15.57
C MET A 43 -23.50 1.29 16.20
N ALA A 44 -22.88 2.17 15.43
CA ALA A 44 -22.31 3.44 15.96
C ALA A 44 -23.36 4.38 16.57
N LYS A 45 -24.65 4.09 16.39
CA LYS A 45 -25.76 4.82 17.04
C LYS A 45 -26.18 4.27 18.40
N ASN A 46 -25.71 3.08 18.78
CA ASN A 46 -26.00 2.50 20.10
C ASN A 46 -24.82 2.73 21.04
N LYS A 47 -24.99 3.71 21.87
CA LYS A 47 -24.06 4.12 22.91
C LYS A 47 -24.23 3.41 24.21
N ASP A 48 -23.15 3.47 24.90
CA ASP A 48 -22.92 3.28 26.32
C ASP A 48 -22.39 1.91 26.63
N THR A 49 -21.11 1.82 26.47
CA THR A 49 -20.41 0.62 26.93
C THR A 49 -19.90 0.77 28.33
N GLY A 50 -19.86 1.99 28.92
CA GLY A 50 -19.48 2.24 30.31
C GLY A 50 -18.21 1.52 30.83
N LYS A 51 -17.55 0.82 29.91
CA LYS A 51 -16.53 -0.19 30.18
C LYS A 51 -15.10 0.35 30.15
N HIS A 52 -14.93 1.55 29.57
CA HIS A 52 -13.62 2.14 29.37
C HIS A 52 -13.61 3.56 29.89
N ASP A 53 -12.92 3.77 31.00
CA ASP A 53 -12.67 5.11 31.54
C ASP A 53 -11.50 5.72 30.72
N SER A 54 -11.83 6.38 29.62
CA SER A 54 -10.89 6.96 28.68
C SER A 54 -11.32 8.36 28.22
N PRO A 55 -11.47 9.33 29.16
CA PRO A 55 -12.06 10.64 28.87
C PRO A 55 -11.27 11.48 27.86
N LEU A 56 -9.96 11.28 27.76
CA LEU A 56 -9.13 12.00 26.80
C LEU A 56 -9.29 11.42 25.39
N LEU A 57 -9.34 10.10 25.25
CA LEU A 57 -9.57 9.44 23.97
C LEU A 57 -11.00 9.69 23.45
N ASP A 58 -11.99 9.85 24.34
CA ASP A 58 -13.37 10.13 23.97
C ASP A 58 -13.49 11.41 23.14
N GLN A 59 -12.59 12.36 23.33
CA GLN A 59 -12.53 13.57 22.53
C GLN A 59 -12.27 13.27 21.04
N LEU A 60 -11.55 12.20 20.72
CA LEU A 60 -11.30 11.77 19.34
C LEU A 60 -12.53 11.15 18.67
N GLU A 61 -13.56 10.79 19.45
CA GLU A 61 -14.83 10.27 18.95
C GLU A 61 -15.85 11.36 18.63
N SER A 62 -15.56 12.63 18.98
CA SER A 62 -16.48 13.76 18.81
C SER A 62 -16.61 14.22 17.35
N GLY A 63 -15.83 13.68 16.42
CA GLY A 63 -15.83 14.02 15.01
C GLY A 63 -17.08 13.54 14.24
N PRO A 64 -17.30 14.01 13.02
CA PRO A 64 -18.40 13.58 12.16
C PRO A 64 -18.28 12.13 11.70
N TRP A 65 -17.11 11.55 11.82
CA TRP A 65 -16.76 10.20 11.41
C TRP A 65 -16.39 9.33 12.61
N PRO A 66 -16.68 8.01 12.54
CA PRO A 66 -16.19 7.09 13.57
C PRO A 66 -14.65 7.15 13.64
N SER A 67 -14.11 7.42 14.82
CA SER A 67 -12.66 7.38 15.03
C SER A 67 -12.17 5.94 15.19
N PHE A 68 -10.84 5.72 15.09
CA PHE A 68 -10.27 4.42 15.43
C PHE A 68 -10.52 4.04 16.90
N VAL A 69 -10.66 5.01 17.81
CA VAL A 69 -11.00 4.80 19.22
C VAL A 69 -12.33 4.06 19.35
N THR A 70 -13.35 4.47 18.59
CA THR A 70 -14.63 3.75 18.50
C THR A 70 -14.44 2.30 18.07
N GLY A 71 -13.59 2.05 17.07
CA GLY A 71 -13.25 0.70 16.62
C GLY A 71 -12.53 -0.12 17.68
N LEU A 72 -11.57 0.46 18.39
CA LEU A 72 -10.85 -0.20 19.49
C LEU A 72 -11.77 -0.54 20.66
N LYS A 73 -12.60 0.40 21.10
CA LYS A 73 -13.58 0.17 22.18
C LYS A 73 -14.54 -0.95 21.85
N ARG A 74 -15.06 -0.97 20.61
CA ARG A 74 -15.91 -2.07 20.16
C ARG A 74 -15.20 -3.41 20.20
N LEU A 75 -13.92 -3.47 19.78
CA LEU A 75 -13.13 -4.71 19.84
C LEU A 75 -12.81 -5.10 21.30
N ALA A 76 -12.61 -4.13 22.18
CA ALA A 76 -12.41 -4.36 23.61
C ALA A 76 -13.66 -4.93 24.30
N ASP A 77 -14.86 -4.63 23.76
CA ASP A 77 -16.13 -5.19 24.26
C ASP A 77 -16.35 -6.67 23.90
N GLU A 78 -15.47 -7.28 23.12
CA GLU A 78 -15.52 -8.72 22.84
C GLU A 78 -15.12 -9.56 24.07
N ASP A 79 -16.06 -9.70 25.01
CA ASP A 79 -15.84 -10.39 26.27
C ASP A 79 -15.33 -11.83 26.09
N GLY A 80 -14.34 -12.17 26.92
CA GLY A 80 -13.79 -13.52 26.99
C GLY A 80 -12.90 -13.92 25.80
N THR A 81 -12.62 -12.99 24.89
CA THR A 81 -11.68 -13.25 23.79
C THR A 81 -10.30 -12.68 24.08
N PRO A 82 -9.19 -13.34 23.65
CA PRO A 82 -7.85 -12.78 23.77
C PRO A 82 -7.73 -11.42 23.06
N ARG A 83 -8.47 -11.21 21.97
CA ARG A 83 -8.49 -9.94 21.24
C ARG A 83 -9.15 -8.84 22.04
N GLY A 84 -10.29 -9.11 22.68
CA GLY A 84 -10.98 -8.15 23.53
C GLY A 84 -10.11 -7.69 24.69
N SER A 85 -9.47 -8.63 25.41
CA SER A 85 -8.51 -8.30 26.48
C SER A 85 -7.36 -7.43 26.01
N MET A 86 -6.73 -7.79 24.88
CA MET A 86 -5.64 -7.01 24.29
C MET A 86 -6.07 -5.59 23.88
N MET A 87 -7.29 -5.44 23.36
CA MET A 87 -7.81 -4.11 22.98
C MET A 87 -8.16 -3.27 24.21
N THR A 88 -8.65 -3.87 25.30
CA THR A 88 -8.88 -3.20 26.58
C THR A 88 -7.58 -2.63 27.12
N ASP A 89 -6.51 -3.44 27.16
CA ASP A 89 -5.18 -3.00 27.58
C ASP A 89 -4.66 -1.87 26.68
N LEU A 90 -4.88 -1.98 25.37
CA LEU A 90 -4.46 -0.96 24.42
C LEU A 90 -5.18 0.36 24.63
N VAL A 91 -6.49 0.37 24.87
CA VAL A 91 -7.26 1.59 25.17
C VAL A 91 -6.70 2.28 26.42
N GLY A 92 -6.41 1.52 27.48
CA GLY A 92 -5.79 2.05 28.70
C GLY A 92 -4.40 2.65 28.46
N GLN A 93 -3.57 1.98 27.67
CA GLN A 93 -2.24 2.48 27.30
C GLN A 93 -2.31 3.75 26.47
N LEU A 94 -3.26 3.84 25.54
CA LEU A 94 -3.45 5.03 24.72
C LEU A 94 -3.95 6.23 25.53
N GLU A 95 -4.88 6.01 26.47
CA GLU A 95 -5.36 7.04 27.39
C GLU A 95 -4.20 7.59 28.23
N HIS A 96 -3.42 6.70 28.84
CA HIS A 96 -2.23 7.08 29.60
C HIS A 96 -1.18 7.80 28.75
N SER A 97 -0.96 7.36 27.54
CA SER A 97 -0.04 8.01 26.58
C SER A 97 -0.50 9.44 26.26
N TYR A 98 -1.79 9.65 26.07
CA TYR A 98 -2.35 10.96 25.80
C TYR A 98 -2.26 11.90 27.02
N GLU A 99 -2.53 11.38 28.22
CA GLU A 99 -2.41 12.11 29.47
C GLU A 99 -0.95 12.54 29.77
N THR A 100 -0.02 11.60 29.67
CA THR A 100 1.39 11.80 30.04
C THR A 100 2.24 12.38 28.94
N ARG A 101 1.70 12.54 27.73
CA ARG A 101 2.44 12.96 26.53
C ARG A 101 3.61 12.04 26.18
N ARG A 102 3.50 10.76 26.48
CA ARG A 102 4.51 9.75 26.16
C ARG A 102 4.07 8.89 24.97
N GLY A 103 4.99 8.65 24.05
CA GLY A 103 4.71 7.91 22.81
C GLY A 103 4.71 6.39 23.00
N TYR A 104 3.73 5.85 23.69
CA TYR A 104 3.63 4.40 23.88
C TYR A 104 3.33 3.64 22.61
N TRP A 105 2.57 4.24 21.72
CA TRP A 105 2.09 3.52 20.55
C TRP A 105 1.96 4.41 19.32
N LYS A 106 2.37 3.85 18.17
CA LYS A 106 2.36 4.57 16.89
C LYS A 106 0.98 4.55 16.27
N GLY A 107 0.31 5.68 16.19
CA GLY A 107 -0.87 5.87 15.36
C GLY A 107 -2.19 5.90 16.10
N GLY A 108 -2.21 6.19 17.42
CA GLY A 108 -3.43 6.08 18.18
C GLY A 108 -3.92 7.31 18.92
N THR A 109 -3.04 8.13 19.47
CA THR A 109 -3.42 9.18 20.40
C THR A 109 -3.59 10.58 19.78
N VAL A 110 -3.01 10.81 18.62
CA VAL A 110 -3.12 12.07 17.88
C VAL A 110 -3.68 11.80 16.49
N SER A 111 -4.73 12.52 16.10
CA SER A 111 -5.34 12.41 14.78
C SER A 111 -5.91 13.74 14.31
N VAL A 112 -6.19 13.86 13.02
CA VAL A 112 -7.04 14.91 12.49
C VAL A 112 -8.50 14.57 12.76
N PHE A 113 -9.35 15.60 12.75
CA PHE A 113 -10.76 15.47 13.04
C PHE A 113 -11.44 14.43 12.13
N GLY A 114 -12.04 13.42 12.71
CA GLY A 114 -12.69 12.32 12.02
C GLY A 114 -11.78 11.18 11.56
N TYR A 115 -10.46 11.29 11.72
CA TYR A 115 -9.50 10.26 11.33
C TYR A 115 -8.74 9.74 12.54
N GLY A 116 -8.49 8.45 12.55
CA GLY A 116 -7.62 7.79 13.54
C GLY A 116 -6.29 7.32 12.95
N GLY A 117 -6.11 7.44 11.63
CA GLY A 117 -4.92 7.03 10.91
C GLY A 117 -4.11 8.20 10.36
N GLY A 118 -2.95 7.90 9.77
CA GLY A 118 -2.12 8.88 9.08
C GLY A 118 -1.17 9.69 9.93
N ILE A 119 -1.34 9.68 11.24
CA ILE A 119 -0.46 10.36 12.20
C ILE A 119 0.35 9.33 12.97
N ILE A 120 1.64 9.62 13.18
CA ILE A 120 2.48 8.88 14.12
C ILE A 120 2.78 9.83 15.26
N PRO A 121 2.13 9.67 16.42
CA PRO A 121 2.38 10.52 17.57
C PRO A 121 3.78 10.29 18.11
N ARG A 122 4.39 11.37 18.57
CA ARG A 122 5.68 11.38 19.26
C ARG A 122 5.62 12.40 20.38
N PHE A 123 5.77 11.92 21.57
CA PHE A 123 5.97 12.72 22.77
C PHE A 123 7.33 12.36 23.34
N SER A 124 8.13 13.36 23.69
CA SER A 124 9.45 13.13 24.27
C SER A 124 9.33 12.67 25.71
N GLU A 125 10.11 11.66 26.09
CA GLU A 125 10.28 11.26 27.49
C GLU A 125 11.21 12.24 28.26
N ALA A 126 11.99 13.04 27.53
CA ALA A 126 12.90 14.06 28.06
C ALA A 126 12.43 15.49 27.68
N ALA A 127 11.13 15.76 27.81
CA ALA A 127 10.54 17.03 27.40
C ALA A 127 11.06 18.23 28.21
N GLU A 128 11.49 18.02 29.45
CA GLU A 128 12.09 19.07 30.29
C GLU A 128 13.47 19.46 29.80
N GLU A 129 14.25 18.47 29.29
CA GLU A 129 15.59 18.68 28.77
C GLU A 129 15.57 19.20 27.33
N PHE A 130 14.59 18.76 26.53
CA PHE A 130 14.43 19.13 25.11
C PHE A 130 13.00 19.62 24.83
N PRO A 131 12.61 20.80 25.31
CA PRO A 131 11.23 21.30 25.23
C PRO A 131 10.76 21.50 23.78
N GLU A 132 11.65 21.82 22.85
CA GLU A 132 11.33 21.97 21.42
C GLU A 132 10.95 20.65 20.74
N SER A 133 11.33 19.53 21.32
CA SER A 133 11.00 18.16 20.85
C SER A 133 9.96 17.48 21.72
N SER A 134 9.31 18.20 22.63
CA SER A 134 8.31 17.64 23.54
C SER A 134 7.18 16.96 22.79
N GLU A 135 6.75 17.53 21.68
CA GLU A 135 5.85 16.96 20.69
C GLU A 135 6.53 16.98 19.30
N PHE A 136 6.63 15.84 18.68
CA PHE A 136 7.26 15.70 17.37
C PHE A 136 6.49 14.72 16.49
N HIS A 137 5.22 15.07 16.20
CA HIS A 137 4.34 14.20 15.44
C HIS A 137 4.75 14.10 13.98
N THR A 138 4.42 13.00 13.35
CA THR A 138 4.69 12.76 11.92
C THR A 138 3.38 12.53 11.20
N LEU A 139 3.11 13.34 10.16
CA LEU A 139 2.02 13.10 9.22
C LEU A 139 2.52 12.23 8.06
N ARG A 140 1.74 11.24 7.69
CA ARG A 140 1.99 10.39 6.52
C ARG A 140 1.08 10.85 5.40
N VAL A 141 1.62 11.60 4.47
CA VAL A 141 0.87 12.08 3.31
C VAL A 141 0.79 10.98 2.26
N GLN A 142 -0.43 10.67 1.81
CA GLN A 142 -0.63 9.62 0.82
C GLN A 142 -0.09 10.03 -0.54
N PRO A 143 0.72 9.16 -1.20
CA PRO A 143 1.21 9.44 -2.54
C PRO A 143 0.08 9.30 -3.58
N PRO A 144 0.15 10.01 -4.70
CA PRO A 144 -0.65 9.69 -5.86
C PRO A 144 -0.29 8.30 -6.41
N ALA A 145 -1.22 7.66 -7.12
CA ALA A 145 -0.92 6.42 -7.81
C ALA A 145 0.23 6.61 -8.81
N GLY A 146 1.20 5.68 -8.79
CA GLY A 146 2.44 5.81 -9.56
C GLY A 146 3.50 6.70 -8.91
N MET A 147 3.21 7.33 -7.77
CA MET A 147 4.15 8.15 -6.98
C MET A 147 4.82 9.30 -7.74
N HIS A 148 4.13 9.88 -8.72
CA HIS A 148 4.64 11.02 -9.46
C HIS A 148 4.06 12.31 -8.92
N TYR A 149 4.94 13.25 -8.62
CA TYR A 149 4.63 14.60 -8.19
C TYR A 149 5.16 15.60 -9.22
N ASN A 150 4.46 16.66 -9.48
CA ASN A 150 5.05 17.79 -10.18
C ASN A 150 5.81 18.68 -9.18
N THR A 151 6.71 19.50 -9.69
CA THR A 151 7.57 20.34 -8.85
C THR A 151 6.82 21.43 -8.11
N ASP A 152 5.69 21.89 -8.65
CA ASP A 152 4.91 22.96 -8.02
C ASP A 152 4.14 22.43 -6.82
N VAL A 153 3.59 21.22 -6.91
CA VAL A 153 2.97 20.54 -5.77
C VAL A 153 3.99 20.25 -4.68
N LEU A 154 5.20 19.80 -5.03
CA LEU A 154 6.25 19.57 -4.02
C LEU A 154 6.65 20.86 -3.32
N ARG A 155 6.73 22.00 -4.01
CA ARG A 155 6.97 23.29 -3.36
C ARG A 155 5.85 23.66 -2.40
N GLN A 156 4.59 23.56 -2.83
CA GLN A 156 3.43 23.81 -1.96
C GLN A 156 3.46 22.91 -0.71
N MET A 157 3.84 21.64 -0.85
CA MET A 157 4.00 20.74 0.30
C MET A 157 5.13 21.20 1.23
N CYS A 158 6.23 21.70 0.69
CA CYS A 158 7.32 22.28 1.48
C CYS A 158 6.83 23.51 2.24
N ASP A 159 6.16 24.44 1.57
CA ASP A 159 5.62 25.66 2.17
C ASP A 159 4.67 25.35 3.34
N ILE A 160 3.73 24.40 3.12
CA ILE A 160 2.81 23.93 4.17
C ILE A 160 3.60 23.39 5.37
N TRP A 161 4.64 22.61 5.12
CA TRP A 161 5.36 21.99 6.23
C TRP A 161 6.37 22.91 6.92
N GLU A 162 6.84 23.93 6.26
CA GLU A 162 7.59 25.02 6.88
C GLU A 162 6.70 25.88 7.79
N GLU A 163 5.42 26.07 7.43
CA GLU A 163 4.46 26.86 8.23
C GLU A 163 3.96 26.09 9.46
N HIS A 164 3.66 24.81 9.30
CA HIS A 164 2.96 24.02 10.33
C HIS A 164 3.83 23.01 11.07
N GLY A 165 5.07 22.81 10.66
CA GLY A 165 5.97 21.81 11.23
C GLY A 165 7.43 22.25 11.26
N SER A 166 8.30 21.27 11.35
CA SER A 166 9.76 21.50 11.43
C SER A 166 10.43 21.77 10.08
N GLY A 167 9.73 21.65 8.97
CA GLY A 167 10.32 21.65 7.62
C GLY A 167 10.97 20.33 7.20
N LEU A 168 11.09 19.33 8.09
CA LEU A 168 11.73 18.05 7.77
C LEU A 168 10.75 17.14 7.01
N ILE A 169 11.12 16.77 5.78
CA ILE A 169 10.37 15.90 4.91
C ILE A 169 11.20 14.65 4.57
N ALA A 170 10.59 13.47 4.67
CA ALA A 170 11.19 12.22 4.27
C ALA A 170 10.33 11.47 3.25
N PHE A 171 10.96 10.92 2.21
CA PHE A 171 10.31 10.05 1.24
C PHE A 171 10.43 8.60 1.71
N HIS A 172 9.33 7.99 2.13
CA HIS A 172 9.35 6.67 2.71
C HIS A 172 9.24 5.58 1.64
N GLY A 173 10.38 4.97 1.27
CA GLY A 173 10.48 4.02 0.17
C GLY A 173 9.66 2.73 0.29
N GLN A 174 9.14 2.40 1.49
CA GLN A 174 8.40 1.15 1.69
C GLN A 174 6.89 1.28 1.47
N SER A 175 6.33 2.44 1.67
CA SER A 175 4.90 2.73 1.53
C SER A 175 4.63 3.88 0.57
N GLY A 176 5.68 4.54 0.09
CA GLY A 176 5.58 5.67 -0.83
C GLY A 176 5.09 6.97 -0.19
N ASP A 177 4.76 6.97 1.11
CA ASP A 177 4.33 8.18 1.79
C ASP A 177 5.39 9.27 1.71
N ILE A 178 4.97 10.52 1.58
CA ILE A 178 5.75 11.64 2.06
C ILE A 178 5.48 11.77 3.57
N MET A 179 6.54 11.73 4.36
CA MET A 179 6.46 11.85 5.81
C MET A 179 6.84 13.27 6.21
N PHE A 180 5.89 14.02 6.71
CA PHE A 180 6.06 15.31 7.34
C PHE A 180 6.42 15.07 8.80
N GLN A 181 7.66 15.36 9.19
CA GLN A 181 8.20 15.01 10.50
C GLN A 181 8.34 16.25 11.40
N GLY A 182 7.72 16.20 12.55
CA GLY A 182 7.90 17.20 13.61
C GLY A 182 6.89 18.35 13.57
N CYS A 183 5.73 18.14 14.19
CA CYS A 183 4.82 19.20 14.57
C CYS A 183 4.24 18.93 15.96
N THR A 184 3.66 19.95 16.56
CA THR A 184 2.89 19.88 17.79
C THR A 184 1.46 19.45 17.51
N THR A 185 0.72 19.04 18.54
CA THR A 185 -0.67 18.55 18.41
C THR A 185 -1.60 19.60 17.80
N ASP A 186 -1.45 20.87 18.14
CA ASP A 186 -2.27 21.98 17.63
C ASP A 186 -2.03 22.28 16.14
N LYS A 187 -0.87 21.90 15.62
CA LYS A 187 -0.50 22.10 14.20
C LYS A 187 -0.95 20.99 13.27
N VAL A 188 -1.37 19.84 13.80
CA VAL A 188 -1.76 18.69 13.01
C VAL A 188 -2.97 18.98 12.12
N GLN A 189 -4.04 19.55 12.68
CA GLN A 189 -5.25 19.85 11.92
C GLN A 189 -5.03 20.93 10.86
N PRO A 190 -4.40 22.08 11.17
CA PRO A 190 -4.08 23.09 10.15
C PRO A 190 -3.27 22.55 8.99
N ALA A 191 -2.22 21.76 9.26
CA ALA A 191 -1.41 21.14 8.19
C ALA A 191 -2.24 20.21 7.31
N PHE A 192 -3.12 19.42 7.90
CA PHE A 192 -4.03 18.54 7.16
C PHE A 192 -5.00 19.33 6.28
N ASP A 193 -5.58 20.40 6.81
CA ASP A 193 -6.53 21.23 6.08
C ASP A 193 -5.88 21.88 4.84
N GLU A 194 -4.63 22.35 4.97
CA GLU A 194 -3.87 22.89 3.83
C GLU A 194 -3.51 21.80 2.80
N LEU A 195 -3.12 20.60 3.24
CA LEU A 195 -2.90 19.47 2.36
C LEU A 195 -4.16 19.10 1.55
N ASN A 196 -5.32 19.12 2.20
CA ASN A 196 -6.60 18.86 1.52
C ASN A 196 -6.93 19.92 0.46
N LYS A 197 -6.61 21.18 0.69
CA LYS A 197 -6.81 22.26 -0.30
C LYS A 197 -6.05 22.00 -1.59
N ILE A 198 -4.88 21.41 -1.52
CA ILE A 198 -4.07 21.03 -2.70
C ILE A 198 -4.33 19.59 -3.19
N GLY A 199 -5.37 18.93 -2.64
CA GLY A 199 -5.85 17.61 -3.10
C GLY A 199 -5.11 16.40 -2.52
N PHE A 200 -4.40 16.56 -1.40
CA PHE A 200 -3.72 15.45 -0.71
C PHE A 200 -4.46 15.07 0.57
N ASP A 201 -4.32 13.80 0.91
CA ASP A 201 -4.91 13.18 2.07
C ASP A 201 -3.83 12.41 2.86
N LEU A 202 -4.19 11.96 4.07
CA LEU A 202 -3.29 11.12 4.86
C LEU A 202 -3.34 9.67 4.42
N GLY A 203 -2.21 8.99 4.55
CA GLY A 203 -2.08 7.55 4.38
C GLY A 203 -2.40 6.77 5.64
N GLY A 204 -2.22 5.44 5.60
CA GLY A 204 -2.47 4.57 6.74
C GLY A 204 -1.33 4.54 7.74
N ALA A 205 -1.65 4.61 9.04
CA ALA A 205 -0.74 4.38 10.16
C ALA A 205 -1.35 3.40 11.15
N GLY A 206 -0.51 2.73 11.96
CA GLY A 206 -0.99 1.80 12.97
C GLY A 206 -1.63 0.51 12.43
N PRO A 207 -2.59 -0.09 13.13
CA PRO A 207 -3.31 -1.32 12.77
C PRO A 207 -4.42 -1.03 11.75
N ALA A 208 -4.02 -0.62 10.57
CA ALA A 208 -4.89 -0.15 9.49
C ALA A 208 -4.49 -0.78 8.17
N LEU A 209 -5.31 -0.54 7.15
CA LEU A 209 -4.82 -0.61 5.79
C LEU A 209 -3.75 0.48 5.63
N ARG A 210 -2.56 0.05 5.26
CA ARG A 210 -1.42 0.97 5.14
C ARG A 210 -1.41 1.60 3.76
N THR A 211 -0.79 2.77 3.68
CA THR A 211 -0.52 3.41 2.39
C THR A 211 0.07 2.42 1.41
N SER A 212 -0.48 2.41 0.22
CA SER A 212 -0.11 1.52 -0.86
C SER A 212 0.76 2.24 -1.88
N MET A 213 1.47 1.47 -2.69
CA MET A 213 2.27 2.03 -3.77
C MET A 213 2.18 1.16 -5.03
N SER A 214 2.32 1.81 -6.18
CA SER A 214 2.50 1.15 -7.46
C SER A 214 3.79 1.63 -8.13
N CYS A 215 4.34 0.83 -9.03
CA CYS A 215 5.42 1.31 -9.88
C CYS A 215 4.89 2.30 -10.95
N VAL A 216 5.80 2.90 -11.72
CA VAL A 216 5.43 3.80 -12.82
C VAL A 216 4.66 3.08 -13.94
N GLY A 217 4.93 1.81 -14.12
CA GLY A 217 4.30 0.81 -14.95
C GLY A 217 3.74 1.32 -16.27
N HIS A 218 2.48 1.02 -16.52
CA HIS A 218 1.82 1.28 -17.80
C HIS A 218 1.87 2.74 -18.27
N ALA A 219 2.04 3.68 -17.37
CA ALA A 219 2.15 5.09 -17.72
C ALA A 219 3.47 5.43 -18.44
N ARG A 220 4.56 4.67 -18.19
CA ARG A 220 5.91 4.98 -18.69
C ARG A 220 6.82 3.78 -18.96
N CYS A 221 6.32 2.55 -18.81
CA CYS A 221 7.15 1.35 -18.90
C CYS A 221 6.56 0.33 -19.88
N GLU A 222 7.29 0.00 -20.92
CA GLU A 222 6.91 -0.99 -21.92
C GLU A 222 6.83 -2.43 -21.37
N GLN A 223 7.48 -2.68 -20.24
CA GLN A 223 7.48 -4.00 -19.59
C GLN A 223 6.20 -4.28 -18.79
N SER A 224 5.34 -3.29 -18.59
CA SER A 224 4.12 -3.48 -17.82
C SER A 224 3.15 -4.44 -18.51
N CYS A 225 2.59 -5.35 -17.70
CA CYS A 225 1.64 -6.35 -18.17
C CYS A 225 0.18 -5.99 -17.88
N TYR A 226 -0.09 -4.91 -17.14
CA TYR A 226 -1.44 -4.42 -16.83
C TYR A 226 -1.39 -2.96 -16.41
N ASP A 227 -2.54 -2.31 -16.25
CA ASP A 227 -2.64 -0.94 -15.75
C ASP A 227 -2.65 -0.94 -14.20
N GLU A 228 -1.46 -1.01 -13.61
CA GLU A 228 -1.27 -1.05 -12.15
C GLU A 228 -1.57 0.31 -11.49
N VAL A 229 -1.39 1.41 -12.18
CA VAL A 229 -1.69 2.76 -11.66
C VAL A 229 -3.20 2.89 -11.43
N ARG A 230 -4.00 2.45 -12.41
CA ARG A 230 -5.46 2.44 -12.29
C ARG A 230 -5.94 1.45 -11.23
N ALA A 231 -5.36 0.25 -11.19
CA ALA A 231 -5.68 -0.77 -10.19
C ALA A 231 -5.38 -0.24 -8.78
N HIS A 232 -4.22 0.37 -8.58
CA HIS A 232 -3.82 0.99 -7.33
C HIS A 232 -4.81 2.08 -6.90
N ARG A 233 -5.10 3.05 -7.77
CA ARG A 233 -6.06 4.12 -7.48
C ARG A 233 -7.44 3.58 -7.09
N SER A 234 -7.91 2.56 -7.80
CA SER A 234 -9.23 1.97 -7.52
C SER A 234 -9.28 1.31 -6.14
N ILE A 235 -8.22 0.61 -5.73
CA ILE A 235 -8.12 -0.01 -4.41
C ILE A 235 -8.04 1.04 -3.31
N ILE A 236 -7.19 2.06 -3.47
CA ILE A 236 -7.09 3.14 -2.48
C ILE A 236 -8.44 3.80 -2.27
N ASN A 237 -9.12 4.21 -3.33
CA ASN A 237 -10.43 4.88 -3.22
C ASN A 237 -11.49 3.98 -2.58
N ALA A 238 -11.44 2.67 -2.82
CA ALA A 238 -12.40 1.73 -2.26
C ALA A 238 -12.18 1.44 -0.77
N PHE A 239 -10.96 1.66 -0.25
CA PHE A 239 -10.57 1.32 1.13
C PHE A 239 -10.01 2.52 1.90
N LEU A 240 -10.40 3.72 1.53
CA LEU A 240 -9.93 4.94 2.17
C LEU A 240 -10.30 4.97 3.66
N ASP A 241 -11.49 4.49 4.01
CA ASP A 241 -11.97 4.42 5.37
C ASP A 241 -11.13 3.50 6.25
N GLU A 242 -10.69 2.37 5.74
CA GLU A 242 -9.83 1.44 6.46
C GLU A 242 -8.42 1.99 6.68
N MET A 243 -8.00 2.99 5.92
CA MET A 243 -6.76 3.72 6.14
C MET A 243 -6.92 4.77 7.22
N HIS A 244 -8.03 5.48 7.23
CA HIS A 244 -8.27 6.63 8.11
C HIS A 244 -8.91 6.22 9.43
N ARG A 245 -9.75 5.21 9.43
CA ARG A 245 -10.46 4.70 10.61
C ARG A 245 -10.10 3.23 10.84
N PRO A 246 -8.87 2.97 11.28
CA PRO A 246 -8.34 1.61 11.38
C PRO A 246 -9.15 0.78 12.38
N ALA A 247 -9.58 -0.40 11.93
CA ALA A 247 -10.26 -1.41 12.74
C ALA A 247 -9.70 -2.81 12.47
N LEU A 248 -8.50 -2.90 11.90
CA LEU A 248 -7.82 -4.17 11.65
C LEU A 248 -7.05 -4.59 12.90
N PRO A 249 -6.99 -5.89 13.23
CA PRO A 249 -6.19 -6.37 14.36
C PRO A 249 -4.68 -6.17 14.12
N TYR A 250 -4.27 -5.99 12.88
CA TYR A 250 -2.89 -5.74 12.49
C TYR A 250 -2.82 -4.95 11.18
N LYS A 251 -1.66 -4.33 10.90
CA LYS A 251 -1.42 -3.61 9.64
C LYS A 251 -1.55 -4.53 8.43
N PHE A 252 -2.12 -4.04 7.35
CA PHE A 252 -2.24 -4.75 6.08
C PHE A 252 -1.76 -3.86 4.93
N LYS A 253 -0.98 -4.42 4.01
CA LYS A 253 -0.32 -3.67 2.94
C LYS A 253 -0.64 -4.25 1.58
N PHE A 254 -0.99 -3.37 0.64
CA PHE A 254 -1.06 -3.65 -0.79
C PHE A 254 0.13 -3.07 -1.52
N LYS A 255 0.60 -3.74 -2.58
CA LYS A 255 1.53 -3.17 -3.54
C LYS A 255 1.29 -3.71 -4.94
N PHE A 256 1.57 -2.87 -5.94
CA PHE A 256 1.28 -3.13 -7.33
C PHE A 256 2.52 -2.95 -8.19
N SER A 257 3.02 -4.03 -8.79
CA SER A 257 4.13 -4.02 -9.73
C SER A 257 3.64 -4.38 -11.13
N GLY A 258 3.99 -3.58 -12.13
CA GLY A 258 3.57 -3.79 -13.52
C GLY A 258 4.14 -5.04 -14.17
N CYS A 259 5.25 -5.57 -13.65
CA CYS A 259 5.89 -6.80 -14.12
C CYS A 259 6.73 -7.46 -13.01
N ALA A 260 7.35 -8.61 -13.32
CA ALA A 260 8.14 -9.38 -12.36
C ALA A 260 9.49 -8.75 -11.97
N ASN A 261 9.86 -7.60 -12.53
CA ASN A 261 11.00 -6.81 -12.02
C ASN A 261 10.73 -6.25 -10.61
N ASP A 262 9.47 -6.17 -10.22
CA ASP A 262 9.01 -5.81 -8.88
C ASP A 262 9.70 -4.55 -8.30
N CYS A 263 9.71 -3.48 -9.08
CA CYS A 263 10.42 -2.22 -8.76
C CYS A 263 10.00 -1.58 -7.43
N VAL A 264 8.83 -1.93 -6.91
CA VAL A 264 8.31 -1.44 -5.61
C VAL A 264 8.43 -2.46 -4.48
N ASN A 265 9.16 -3.54 -4.71
CA ASN A 265 9.34 -4.61 -3.72
C ASN A 265 8.00 -5.15 -3.16
N ALA A 266 7.03 -5.41 -4.03
CA ALA A 266 5.72 -5.86 -3.63
C ALA A 266 5.78 -7.22 -2.93
N ILE A 267 6.60 -8.16 -3.43
CA ILE A 267 6.78 -9.51 -2.85
C ILE A 267 7.30 -9.43 -1.41
N HIS A 268 8.26 -8.54 -1.15
CA HIS A 268 8.94 -8.45 0.14
C HIS A 268 8.20 -7.62 1.18
N ARG A 269 7.35 -6.68 0.73
CA ARG A 269 6.86 -5.59 1.57
C ARG A 269 5.35 -5.49 1.62
N ALA A 270 4.62 -6.38 0.95
CA ALA A 270 3.17 -6.38 0.98
C ALA A 270 2.61 -7.69 1.54
N ASP A 271 1.47 -7.58 2.20
CA ASP A 271 0.64 -8.72 2.58
C ASP A 271 -0.20 -9.20 1.40
N PHE A 272 -0.43 -8.30 0.45
CA PHE A 272 -1.10 -8.55 -0.82
C PHE A 272 -0.31 -7.87 -1.95
N ALA A 273 0.43 -8.69 -2.70
CA ALA A 273 1.22 -8.22 -3.83
C ALA A 273 0.53 -8.58 -5.16
N VAL A 274 0.41 -7.59 -6.05
CA VAL A 274 -0.11 -7.78 -7.41
C VAL A 274 1.02 -7.52 -8.38
N ILE A 275 1.43 -8.55 -9.11
CA ILE A 275 2.60 -8.50 -9.99
C ILE A 275 2.18 -8.87 -11.40
N GLY A 276 2.48 -7.99 -12.35
CA GLY A 276 2.21 -8.22 -13.76
C GLY A 276 2.98 -9.44 -14.29
N THR A 277 2.32 -10.21 -15.13
CA THR A 277 2.87 -11.41 -15.78
C THR A 277 2.10 -11.71 -17.07
N TRP A 278 2.45 -12.78 -17.74
CA TRP A 278 1.72 -13.28 -18.92
C TRP A 278 1.53 -14.79 -18.80
N ARG A 279 0.60 -15.34 -19.56
CA ARG A 279 0.23 -16.75 -19.46
C ARG A 279 0.75 -17.59 -20.61
N ASP A 280 0.71 -17.04 -21.80
CA ASP A 280 1.20 -17.66 -23.03
C ASP A 280 2.73 -17.70 -23.11
N ASN A 281 3.26 -18.01 -24.29
CA ASN A 281 4.70 -18.11 -24.52
C ASN A 281 5.36 -16.73 -24.59
N MET A 282 6.58 -16.63 -24.06
CA MET A 282 7.45 -15.50 -24.27
C MET A 282 7.71 -15.32 -25.78
N LYS A 283 7.72 -14.11 -26.25
CA LYS A 283 8.04 -13.77 -27.66
C LYS A 283 9.53 -13.71 -27.85
N VAL A 284 10.00 -14.33 -28.93
CA VAL A 284 11.40 -14.36 -29.32
C VAL A 284 11.53 -13.87 -30.78
N ASN A 285 12.30 -12.81 -30.97
CA ASN A 285 12.74 -12.37 -32.30
C ASN A 285 14.14 -12.95 -32.55
N GLN A 286 14.20 -14.00 -33.34
CA GLN A 286 15.45 -14.73 -33.58
C GLN A 286 16.51 -13.90 -34.31
N ASP A 287 16.13 -12.97 -35.19
CA ASP A 287 17.08 -12.09 -35.87
C ASP A 287 17.76 -11.14 -34.87
N GLU A 288 17.00 -10.61 -33.92
CA GLU A 288 17.54 -9.77 -32.85
C GLU A 288 18.35 -10.59 -31.83
N VAL A 289 18.03 -11.88 -31.62
CA VAL A 289 18.87 -12.79 -30.83
C VAL A 289 20.24 -12.94 -31.49
N LYS A 290 20.28 -13.26 -32.77
CA LYS A 290 21.52 -13.39 -33.51
C LYS A 290 22.33 -12.09 -33.53
N ALA A 291 21.65 -10.96 -33.69
CA ALA A 291 22.29 -9.65 -33.64
C ALA A 291 22.94 -9.40 -32.27
N TYR A 292 22.23 -9.71 -31.21
CA TYR A 292 22.73 -9.59 -29.82
C TYR A 292 23.94 -10.51 -29.59
N VAL A 293 23.87 -11.79 -29.99
CA VAL A 293 24.97 -12.74 -29.84
C VAL A 293 26.20 -12.29 -30.58
N LYS A 294 26.03 -11.75 -31.80
CA LYS A 294 27.13 -11.18 -32.59
C LYS A 294 27.77 -9.96 -31.93
N GLU A 295 26.99 -9.10 -31.32
CA GLU A 295 27.46 -7.87 -30.65
C GLU A 295 28.13 -8.17 -29.29
N ALA A 296 27.43 -8.90 -28.42
CA ALA A 296 27.89 -9.18 -27.07
C ALA A 296 28.90 -10.34 -26.98
N GLY A 297 28.88 -11.23 -27.95
CA GLY A 297 29.67 -12.47 -27.97
C GLY A 297 28.92 -13.66 -27.39
N ARG A 298 29.07 -14.82 -28.08
CA ARG A 298 28.37 -16.07 -27.69
C ARG A 298 28.67 -16.51 -26.23
N LYS A 299 29.93 -16.45 -25.82
CA LYS A 299 30.31 -16.80 -24.44
C LYS A 299 29.63 -15.89 -23.41
N TYR A 300 29.65 -14.59 -23.68
CA TYR A 300 28.97 -13.64 -22.76
C TYR A 300 27.48 -13.89 -22.70
N THR A 301 26.81 -14.19 -23.80
CA THR A 301 25.37 -14.52 -23.85
C THR A 301 25.09 -15.78 -23.02
N ILE A 302 25.89 -16.82 -23.14
CA ILE A 302 25.76 -18.04 -22.34
C ILE A 302 25.91 -17.70 -20.85
N ASP A 303 26.97 -17.02 -20.46
CA ASP A 303 27.30 -16.73 -19.06
C ASP A 303 26.29 -15.79 -18.38
N ASN A 304 25.72 -14.82 -19.11
CA ASN A 304 24.90 -13.77 -18.54
C ASN A 304 23.40 -13.89 -18.81
N VAL A 305 22.99 -14.70 -19.76
CA VAL A 305 21.57 -14.92 -20.09
C VAL A 305 21.17 -16.37 -19.82
N ILE A 306 21.84 -17.32 -20.47
CA ILE A 306 21.42 -18.72 -20.44
C ILE A 306 21.62 -19.32 -19.04
N THR A 307 22.85 -19.27 -18.50
CA THR A 307 23.19 -19.88 -17.21
C THR A 307 22.55 -19.17 -16.01
N ARG A 308 22.10 -17.92 -16.21
CA ARG A 308 21.38 -17.18 -15.17
C ARG A 308 19.89 -17.45 -15.16
N CYS A 309 19.37 -18.26 -16.05
CA CYS A 309 17.98 -18.69 -16.00
C CYS A 309 17.73 -19.57 -14.77
N PRO A 310 16.88 -19.16 -13.80
CA PRO A 310 16.74 -19.89 -12.54
C PRO A 310 16.12 -21.30 -12.69
N THR A 311 15.53 -21.59 -13.84
CA THR A 311 14.88 -22.86 -14.15
C THR A 311 15.48 -23.55 -15.36
N ASN A 312 16.62 -23.06 -15.87
CA ASN A 312 17.27 -23.59 -17.06
C ASN A 312 16.34 -23.70 -18.29
N ALA A 313 15.40 -22.76 -18.40
CA ALA A 313 14.38 -22.75 -19.46
C ALA A 313 14.91 -22.19 -20.80
N LEU A 314 16.18 -21.81 -20.88
CA LEU A 314 16.79 -21.21 -22.07
C LEU A 314 17.91 -22.09 -22.60
N SER A 315 18.01 -22.24 -23.93
CA SER A 315 19.14 -22.85 -24.61
C SER A 315 19.51 -22.08 -25.89
N LEU A 316 20.80 -21.88 -26.09
CA LEU A 316 21.33 -21.22 -27.26
C LEU A 316 21.87 -22.26 -28.27
N ASN A 317 21.28 -22.33 -29.45
CA ASN A 317 21.64 -23.28 -30.50
C ASN A 317 22.94 -22.87 -31.21
N ASP A 318 23.52 -23.79 -31.97
CA ASP A 318 24.78 -23.54 -32.67
C ASP A 318 24.69 -22.46 -33.77
N ASP A 319 23.50 -22.23 -34.29
CA ASP A 319 23.19 -21.17 -35.25
C ASP A 319 22.82 -19.83 -34.60
N ASP A 320 23.10 -19.68 -33.32
CA ASP A 320 22.78 -18.51 -32.49
C ASP A 320 21.28 -18.20 -32.34
N THR A 321 20.40 -19.18 -32.57
CA THR A 321 18.98 -19.07 -32.20
C THR A 321 18.76 -19.45 -30.75
N LEU A 322 17.69 -18.91 -30.13
CA LEU A 322 17.31 -19.16 -28.75
C LEU A 322 16.06 -20.03 -28.67
N ASP A 323 16.15 -21.15 -27.96
CA ASP A 323 15.00 -21.94 -27.57
C ASP A 323 14.56 -21.60 -26.13
N VAL A 324 13.24 -21.59 -25.90
CA VAL A 324 12.62 -21.32 -24.61
C VAL A 324 11.65 -22.42 -24.23
N ASP A 325 11.96 -23.16 -23.18
CA ASP A 325 10.98 -24.03 -22.55
C ASP A 325 9.98 -23.19 -21.71
N ASN A 326 8.89 -22.80 -22.36
CA ASN A 326 7.88 -21.97 -21.73
C ASN A 326 7.12 -22.66 -20.58
N LYS A 327 7.21 -24.00 -20.44
CA LYS A 327 6.64 -24.73 -19.30
C LYS A 327 7.46 -24.54 -18.03
N SER A 328 8.78 -24.57 -18.18
CA SER A 328 9.73 -24.36 -17.10
C SER A 328 10.02 -22.89 -16.81
N CYS A 329 9.65 -21.97 -17.71
CA CYS A 329 9.88 -20.54 -17.57
C CYS A 329 9.03 -19.93 -16.44
N VAL A 330 9.70 -19.40 -15.41
CA VAL A 330 9.04 -18.72 -14.26
C VAL A 330 8.77 -17.24 -14.48
N ARG A 331 8.99 -16.74 -15.68
CA ARG A 331 8.69 -15.35 -16.12
C ARG A 331 9.37 -14.28 -15.26
N CYS A 332 10.60 -14.53 -14.83
CA CYS A 332 11.37 -13.65 -13.94
C CYS A 332 11.88 -12.37 -14.61
N MET A 333 11.70 -12.20 -15.91
CA MET A 333 12.11 -11.05 -16.73
C MET A 333 13.63 -10.90 -16.94
N HIS A 334 14.49 -11.71 -16.35
CA HIS A 334 15.95 -11.52 -16.46
C HIS A 334 16.43 -11.46 -17.93
N CYS A 335 16.11 -12.47 -18.72
CA CYS A 335 16.51 -12.53 -20.12
C CYS A 335 15.91 -11.39 -20.96
N ILE A 336 14.66 -11.01 -20.72
CA ILE A 336 13.99 -9.89 -21.38
C ILE A 336 14.71 -8.56 -21.06
N ASN A 337 15.14 -8.35 -19.81
CA ASN A 337 15.87 -7.14 -19.41
C ASN A 337 17.27 -7.05 -20.04
N VAL A 338 17.89 -8.19 -20.36
CA VAL A 338 19.21 -8.21 -21.00
C VAL A 338 19.10 -8.08 -22.52
N MET A 339 18.14 -8.77 -23.11
CA MET A 339 17.94 -8.84 -24.56
C MET A 339 16.63 -8.13 -24.95
N THR A 340 16.54 -6.83 -24.66
CA THR A 340 15.30 -6.03 -24.70
C THR A 340 14.69 -5.93 -26.11
N LYS A 341 15.48 -6.02 -27.18
CA LYS A 341 15.00 -6.03 -28.57
C LYS A 341 14.58 -7.44 -29.04
N ALA A 342 15.24 -8.46 -28.48
CA ALA A 342 15.06 -9.84 -28.91
C ALA A 342 13.91 -10.55 -28.19
N LEU A 343 13.66 -10.20 -26.93
CA LEU A 343 12.73 -10.90 -26.06
C LEU A 343 11.67 -9.95 -25.48
N SER A 344 10.44 -10.41 -25.41
CA SER A 344 9.35 -9.65 -24.77
C SER A 344 8.32 -10.58 -24.13
N PRO A 345 7.52 -10.06 -23.16
CA PRO A 345 6.39 -10.81 -22.61
C PRO A 345 5.42 -11.31 -23.67
N GLY A 346 4.73 -12.39 -23.40
CA GLY A 346 3.63 -12.87 -24.23
C GLY A 346 2.46 -11.88 -24.32
N ASP A 347 1.45 -12.24 -25.12
CA ASP A 347 0.28 -11.37 -25.37
C ASP A 347 -0.84 -11.57 -24.36
N ASP A 348 -0.99 -12.77 -23.78
CA ASP A 348 -2.00 -13.05 -22.74
C ASP A 348 -1.52 -12.51 -21.38
N LYS A 349 -1.44 -11.17 -21.30
CA LYS A 349 -0.98 -10.43 -20.14
C LYS A 349 -2.01 -10.42 -19.02
N GLY A 350 -1.55 -10.38 -17.77
CA GLY A 350 -2.36 -10.36 -16.58
C GLY A 350 -1.54 -10.17 -15.32
N VAL A 351 -2.00 -10.73 -14.21
CA VAL A 351 -1.35 -10.58 -12.91
C VAL A 351 -1.21 -11.90 -12.16
N SER A 352 -0.15 -12.01 -11.37
CA SER A 352 -0.03 -12.95 -10.26
C SER A 352 -0.34 -12.22 -8.96
N VAL A 353 -1.18 -12.83 -8.13
CA VAL A 353 -1.50 -12.31 -6.80
C VAL A 353 -0.85 -13.19 -5.75
N LEU A 354 -0.06 -12.58 -4.88
CA LEU A 354 0.64 -13.23 -3.78
C LEU A 354 0.08 -12.75 -2.45
N LEU A 355 -0.32 -13.68 -1.60
CA LEU A 355 -0.92 -13.40 -0.29
C LEU A 355 0.02 -13.84 0.82
N GLY A 356 0.03 -13.06 1.94
CA GLY A 356 0.75 -13.41 3.15
C GLY A 356 2.18 -12.91 3.23
N GLY A 357 2.58 -12.00 2.36
CA GLY A 357 3.91 -11.37 2.38
C GLY A 357 5.05 -12.40 2.31
N LYS A 358 4.76 -13.60 1.90
CA LYS A 358 5.76 -14.66 1.80
C LYS A 358 6.53 -14.56 0.52
N ARG A 359 7.76 -14.36 0.72
CA ARG A 359 8.87 -14.33 -0.18
C ARG A 359 9.18 -15.67 -0.84
N THR A 360 8.68 -16.75 -0.39
CA THR A 360 9.14 -18.06 -0.85
C THR A 360 8.29 -18.59 -1.95
N LEU A 361 8.83 -18.52 -3.11
CA LEU A 361 8.71 -19.54 -4.14
C LEU A 361 9.50 -20.78 -3.68
N LYS A 362 9.01 -21.52 -2.74
CA LYS A 362 9.39 -22.88 -2.44
C LYS A 362 8.14 -23.67 -2.23
#